data_659c487149ce21fb864a450ad03f7141
#
_entry.id   659c487149ce21fb864a450ad03f7141
#
_cell.length_a   1.000
_cell.length_b   1.000
_cell.length_c   1.000
_cell.angle_alpha   90.00
_cell.angle_beta   90.00
_cell.angle_gamma   90.00
#
_symmetry.space_group_name_H-M   'P 1'
#
loop_
_entity.id
_entity.type
_entity.pdbx_description
1 polymer ?
#
loop_
_entity_poly.entity_id
_entity_poly.type
_entity_poly.pdbx_seq_one_letter_code
_entity_poly.pdbx_strand_id
1 'polypeptide(L)'
;LTDAYSLLKMLYRNPKYDKNESVIHVLTNRAASFGEGKMVFDKLESVVKQFLDGSVHYIGIIPQDAMLEKAVRIQKPVSIVSPNARSSKRFEELAQYLVSGGKQDSSEQNAFRQFLTKLFNLS
;
A
#
# COMPACT_ATOMS: atom_id res chain seq x y z
N LEU A 1 6.31 8.46 -8.97
CA LEU A 1 4.93 8.90 -9.23
C LEU A 1 4.57 8.84 -10.71
N THR A 2 5.45 9.35 -11.57
CA THR A 2 5.24 9.34 -13.03
C THR A 2 5.09 7.93 -13.60
N ASP A 3 5.91 6.99 -13.15
CA ASP A 3 5.85 5.59 -13.61
C ASP A 3 4.56 4.92 -13.18
N ALA A 4 4.12 5.14 -11.94
CA ALA A 4 2.85 4.62 -11.44
C ALA A 4 1.67 5.17 -12.23
N TYR A 5 1.64 6.47 -12.48
CA TYR A 5 0.61 7.10 -13.32
C TYR A 5 0.60 6.53 -14.75
N SER A 6 1.77 6.37 -15.35
CA SER A 6 1.89 5.82 -16.71
C SER A 6 1.36 4.39 -16.79
N LEU A 7 1.65 3.56 -15.80
CA LEU A 7 1.12 2.20 -15.70
C LEU A 7 -0.41 2.20 -15.59
N LEU A 8 -0.97 3.03 -14.73
CA LEU A 8 -2.41 3.17 -14.58
C LEU A 8 -3.07 3.65 -15.87
N LYS A 9 -2.47 4.62 -16.55
CA LYS A 9 -2.95 5.11 -17.85
C LYS A 9 -3.01 3.99 -18.88
N MET A 10 -1.97 3.17 -18.97
CA MET A 10 -1.97 2.01 -19.87
C MET A 10 -3.07 1.01 -19.52
N LEU A 11 -3.25 0.74 -18.21
CA LEU A 11 -4.30 -0.16 -17.73
C LEU A 11 -5.70 0.34 -18.09
N TYR A 12 -5.98 1.61 -17.79
CA TYR A 12 -7.28 2.22 -18.09
C TYR A 12 -7.60 2.27 -19.60
N ARG A 13 -6.59 2.31 -20.46
CA ARG A 13 -6.75 2.29 -21.92
C ARG A 13 -6.89 0.89 -22.49
N ASN A 14 -6.64 -0.14 -21.69
CA ASN A 14 -6.79 -1.52 -22.15
C ASN A 14 -8.27 -1.86 -22.26
N PRO A 15 -8.78 -2.28 -23.46
CA PRO A 15 -10.21 -2.57 -23.64
C PRO A 15 -10.70 -3.76 -22.83
N LYS A 16 -9.79 -4.61 -22.33
CA LYS A 16 -10.13 -5.74 -21.47
C LYS A 16 -10.24 -5.37 -19.99
N TYR A 17 -9.83 -4.15 -19.62
CA TYR A 17 -9.91 -3.70 -18.24
C TYR A 17 -11.27 -3.07 -17.97
N ASP A 18 -11.98 -3.60 -16.98
CA ASP A 18 -13.24 -3.03 -16.50
C ASP A 18 -13.01 -2.31 -15.16
N LYS A 19 -13.05 -0.99 -15.20
CA LYS A 19 -12.88 -0.14 -14.03
C LYS A 19 -14.01 -0.27 -12.99
N ASN A 20 -15.15 -0.80 -13.38
CA ASN A 20 -16.29 -1.00 -12.49
C ASN A 20 -16.21 -2.32 -11.71
N GLU A 21 -15.48 -3.29 -12.25
CA GLU A 21 -15.30 -4.61 -11.62
C GLU A 21 -13.97 -4.75 -10.89
N SER A 22 -13.00 -3.88 -11.17
CA SER A 22 -11.65 -3.97 -10.64
C SER A 22 -11.35 -2.87 -9.64
N VAL A 23 -10.69 -3.22 -8.55
CA VAL A 23 -10.21 -2.29 -7.54
C VAL A 23 -8.70 -2.22 -7.61
N ILE A 24 -8.17 -1.00 -7.78
CA ILE A 24 -6.73 -0.77 -7.75
C ILE A 24 -6.34 -0.32 -6.34
N HIS A 25 -5.56 -1.14 -5.68
CA HIS A 25 -4.98 -0.81 -4.38
C HIS A 25 -3.63 -0.15 -4.57
N VAL A 26 -3.41 0.94 -3.85
CA VAL A 26 -2.15 1.69 -3.89
C VAL A 26 -1.47 1.62 -2.54
N LEU A 27 -0.22 1.23 -2.57
CA LEU A 27 0.66 1.12 -1.43
C LEU A 27 1.87 2.02 -1.66
N THR A 28 2.18 2.90 -0.70
CA THR A 28 3.39 3.72 -0.77
C THR A 28 4.55 2.97 -0.12
N ASN A 29 5.56 2.67 -0.92
CA ASN A 29 6.74 1.93 -0.47
C ASN A 29 7.85 2.89 -0.01
N ARG A 30 8.67 2.43 0.93
CA ARG A 30 9.82 3.17 1.47
C ARG A 30 9.43 4.54 2.03
N ALA A 31 8.30 4.59 2.70
CA ALA A 31 7.82 5.84 3.30
C ALA A 31 8.53 6.12 4.63
N ALA A 32 9.06 7.33 4.78
CA ALA A 32 9.69 7.75 6.04
C ALA A 32 8.66 7.92 7.15
N SER A 33 7.43 8.25 6.80
CA SER A 33 6.30 8.39 7.73
C SER A 33 4.99 8.09 7.03
N PHE A 34 3.96 7.87 7.81
CA PHE A 34 2.60 7.73 7.28
C PHE A 34 2.15 8.99 6.51
N GLY A 35 2.44 10.17 7.06
CA GLY A 35 2.09 11.43 6.42
C GLY A 35 2.74 11.60 5.06
N GLU A 36 4.02 11.25 4.92
CA GLU A 36 4.72 11.27 3.64
C GLU A 36 4.08 10.31 2.64
N GLY A 37 3.81 9.08 3.06
CA GLY A 37 3.15 8.09 2.21
C GLY A 37 1.77 8.53 1.75
N LYS A 38 0.99 9.12 2.64
CA LYS A 38 -0.34 9.65 2.34
C LYS A 38 -0.27 10.82 1.33
N MET A 39 0.71 11.70 1.47
CA MET A 39 0.91 12.80 0.52
C MET A 39 1.21 12.29 -0.89
N VAL A 40 2.04 11.26 -1.01
CA VAL A 40 2.35 10.63 -2.31
C VAL A 40 1.09 10.02 -2.92
N PHE A 41 0.31 9.31 -2.12
CA PHE A 41 -0.97 8.76 -2.56
C PHE A 41 -1.93 9.86 -3.03
N ASP A 42 -2.09 10.93 -2.26
CA ASP A 42 -3.02 12.01 -2.59
C ASP A 42 -2.68 12.67 -3.93
N LYS A 43 -1.39 12.82 -4.24
CA LYS A 43 -0.95 13.32 -5.55
C LYS A 43 -1.33 12.36 -6.68
N LEU A 44 -1.11 11.07 -6.50
CA LEU A 44 -1.49 10.07 -7.49
C LEU A 44 -3.01 10.04 -7.70
N GLU A 45 -3.77 10.01 -6.62
CA GLU A 45 -5.22 10.01 -6.66
C GLU A 45 -5.76 11.24 -7.42
N SER A 46 -5.19 12.40 -7.16
CA SER A 46 -5.58 13.65 -7.82
C SER A 46 -5.42 13.57 -9.34
N VAL A 47 -4.27 13.08 -9.84
CA VAL A 47 -4.04 12.98 -11.28
C VAL A 47 -4.87 11.85 -11.91
N VAL A 48 -5.12 10.77 -11.19
CA VAL A 48 -5.99 9.69 -11.67
C VAL A 48 -7.42 10.20 -11.85
N LYS A 49 -7.95 10.91 -10.87
CA LYS A 49 -9.29 11.50 -10.94
C LYS A 49 -9.40 12.52 -12.07
N GLN A 50 -8.39 13.37 -12.23
CA GLN A 50 -8.41 14.44 -13.20
C GLN A 50 -8.28 13.95 -14.65
N PHE A 51 -7.41 12.99 -14.91
CA PHE A 51 -7.03 12.63 -16.28
C PHE A 51 -7.52 11.25 -16.72
N LEU A 52 -7.84 10.35 -15.80
CA LEU A 52 -8.22 8.97 -16.13
C LEU A 52 -9.68 8.66 -15.79
N ASP A 53 -10.40 9.57 -15.18
CA ASP A 53 -11.79 9.34 -14.72
C ASP A 53 -11.89 8.03 -13.94
N GLY A 54 -10.94 7.79 -13.06
CA GLY A 54 -10.83 6.57 -12.29
C GLY A 54 -10.70 6.82 -10.80
N SER A 55 -10.67 5.74 -10.06
CA SER A 55 -10.44 5.77 -8.62
C SER A 55 -9.37 4.77 -8.21
N VAL A 56 -8.62 5.10 -7.18
CA VAL A 56 -7.63 4.23 -6.56
C VAL A 56 -7.90 4.14 -5.06
N HIS A 57 -7.56 3.02 -4.46
CA HIS A 57 -7.82 2.75 -3.05
C HIS A 57 -6.51 2.65 -2.27
N TYR A 58 -6.38 3.50 -1.25
CA TYR A 58 -5.17 3.55 -0.44
C TYR A 58 -5.19 2.45 0.63
N ILE A 59 -4.15 1.64 0.66
CA ILE A 59 -4.00 0.57 1.64
C ILE A 59 -2.83 0.78 2.61
N GLY A 60 -2.15 1.90 2.51
CA GLY A 60 -1.14 2.32 3.48
C GLY A 60 0.28 2.35 2.94
N ILE A 61 1.25 2.12 3.82
CA ILE A 61 2.67 2.23 3.52
C ILE A 61 3.42 0.93 3.84
N ILE A 62 4.54 0.74 3.14
CA ILE A 62 5.66 -0.05 3.66
C ILE A 62 6.67 0.95 4.21
N PRO A 63 6.97 0.89 5.51
CA PRO A 63 7.89 1.85 6.11
C PRO A 63 9.32 1.65 5.59
N GLN A 64 10.08 2.73 5.58
CA GLN A 64 11.52 2.66 5.41
C GLN A 64 12.12 1.82 6.55
N ASP A 65 12.83 0.76 6.20
CA ASP A 65 13.28 -0.25 7.16
C ASP A 65 14.64 -0.81 6.71
N ALA A 66 15.65 -0.64 7.55
CA ALA A 66 17.01 -1.13 7.27
C ALA A 66 17.05 -2.65 7.08
N MET A 67 16.19 -3.39 7.77
CA MET A 67 16.11 -4.85 7.63
C MET A 67 15.55 -5.26 6.28
N LEU A 68 14.60 -4.50 5.73
CA LEU A 68 14.10 -4.70 4.38
C LEU A 68 15.17 -4.41 3.34
N GLU A 69 15.91 -3.32 3.50
CA GLU A 69 17.02 -2.98 2.59
C GLU A 69 18.10 -4.06 2.59
N LYS A 70 18.44 -4.59 3.76
CA LYS A 70 19.38 -5.71 3.87
C LYS A 70 18.85 -6.97 3.19
N ALA A 71 17.57 -7.30 3.37
CA ALA A 71 16.94 -8.45 2.74
C ALA A 71 16.98 -8.34 1.22
N VAL A 72 16.72 -7.17 0.67
CA VAL A 72 16.83 -6.89 -0.77
C VAL A 72 18.26 -7.14 -1.27
N ARG A 73 19.26 -6.64 -0.55
CA ARG A 73 20.68 -6.85 -0.93
C ARG A 73 21.08 -8.31 -0.96
N ILE A 74 20.60 -9.11 -0.03
CA ILE A 74 20.92 -10.56 0.01
C ILE A 74 19.93 -11.41 -0.79
N GLN A 75 18.99 -10.77 -1.50
CA GLN A 75 18.00 -11.42 -2.38
C GLN A 75 17.15 -12.47 -1.64
N LYS A 76 16.71 -12.16 -0.44
CA LYS A 76 15.83 -13.00 0.37
C LYS A 76 14.65 -12.19 0.88
N PRO A 77 13.45 -12.80 1.00
CA PRO A 77 12.30 -12.09 1.55
C PRO A 77 12.53 -11.65 2.99
N VAL A 78 12.21 -10.40 3.31
CA VAL A 78 12.37 -9.86 4.68
C VAL A 78 11.53 -10.63 5.70
N SER A 79 10.37 -11.11 5.32
CA SER A 79 9.49 -11.91 6.18
C SER A 79 10.11 -13.23 6.62
N ILE A 80 11.07 -13.74 5.87
CA ILE A 80 11.82 -14.97 6.21
C ILE A 80 13.05 -14.64 7.04
N VAL A 81 13.87 -13.68 6.61
CA VAL A 81 15.14 -13.39 7.29
C VAL A 81 14.98 -12.53 8.54
N SER A 82 13.93 -11.74 8.62
CA SER A 82 13.65 -10.83 9.75
C SER A 82 12.15 -10.75 10.01
N PRO A 83 11.53 -11.85 10.50
CA PRO A 83 10.06 -11.91 10.65
C PRO A 83 9.49 -10.88 11.64
N ASN A 84 10.30 -10.38 12.55
CA ASN A 84 9.88 -9.37 13.53
C ASN A 84 10.16 -7.93 13.10
N ALA A 85 10.74 -7.72 11.91
CA ALA A 85 10.97 -6.39 11.37
C ALA A 85 9.63 -5.66 11.12
N ARG A 86 9.65 -4.34 11.20
CA ARG A 86 8.45 -3.50 10.98
C ARG A 86 7.84 -3.76 9.59
N SER A 87 8.67 -3.85 8.57
CA SER A 87 8.23 -4.16 7.22
C SER A 87 7.62 -5.55 7.11
N SER A 88 8.19 -6.56 7.78
CA SER A 88 7.64 -7.92 7.78
C SER A 88 6.23 -7.98 8.37
N LYS A 89 6.03 -7.32 9.50
CA LYS A 89 4.71 -7.21 10.15
C LYS A 89 3.72 -6.47 9.25
N ARG A 90 4.18 -5.46 8.57
CA ARG A 90 3.33 -4.69 7.65
C ARG A 90 2.91 -5.51 6.44
N PHE A 91 3.82 -6.28 5.84
CA PHE A 91 3.48 -7.21 4.75
C PHE A 91 2.45 -8.25 5.18
N GLU A 92 2.58 -8.80 6.39
CA GLU A 92 1.61 -9.76 6.92
C GLU A 92 0.21 -9.15 7.04
N GLU A 93 0.10 -7.94 7.58
CA GLU A 93 -1.18 -7.23 7.70
C GLU A 93 -1.82 -6.94 6.34
N LEU A 94 -1.01 -6.49 5.38
CA LEU A 94 -1.48 -6.24 4.03
C LEU A 94 -1.97 -7.52 3.36
N ALA A 95 -1.26 -8.62 3.55
CA ALA A 95 -1.66 -9.92 3.05
C ALA A 95 -3.01 -10.37 3.64
N GLN A 96 -3.19 -10.21 4.95
CA GLN A 96 -4.44 -10.52 5.62
C GLN A 96 -5.60 -9.65 5.12
N TYR A 97 -5.35 -8.37 4.94
CA TYR A 97 -6.33 -7.43 4.38
C TYR A 97 -6.78 -7.87 2.98
N LEU A 98 -5.84 -8.19 2.09
CA LEU A 98 -6.14 -8.61 0.72
C LEU A 98 -6.86 -9.96 0.68
N VAL A 99 -6.48 -10.92 1.52
CA VAL A 99 -7.11 -12.24 1.62
C VAL A 99 -8.56 -12.12 2.11
N SER A 100 -8.83 -11.20 3.03
CA SER A 100 -10.20 -10.93 3.50
C SER A 100 -11.08 -10.18 2.49
N GLY A 101 -10.54 -9.85 1.31
CA GLY A 101 -11.23 -9.08 0.28
C GLY A 101 -11.44 -7.61 0.62
N GLY A 102 -10.67 -7.09 1.59
CA GLY A 102 -10.84 -5.73 2.08
C GLY A 102 -12.13 -5.54 2.89
N LYS A 103 -12.87 -6.61 3.15
CA LYS A 103 -14.08 -6.60 3.98
C LYS A 103 -13.66 -6.82 5.42
N GLN A 104 -13.44 -5.74 6.12
CA GLN A 104 -13.32 -5.79 7.57
C GLN A 104 -14.65 -5.39 8.18
N ASP A 105 -15.14 -6.19 9.12
CA ASP A 105 -16.22 -5.78 10.01
C ASP A 105 -15.82 -4.50 10.72
N SER A 106 -16.80 -3.66 11.05
CA SER A 106 -16.55 -2.37 11.71
C SER A 106 -15.71 -2.49 12.99
N SER A 107 -15.80 -3.61 13.70
CA SER A 107 -14.96 -3.94 14.86
C SER A 107 -13.50 -4.23 14.46
N GLU A 108 -13.30 -4.91 13.36
CA GLU A 108 -11.95 -5.20 12.85
C GLU A 108 -11.31 -3.96 12.22
N GLN A 109 -12.09 -3.10 11.57
CA GLN A 109 -11.61 -1.81 11.06
C GLN A 109 -11.10 -0.92 12.19
N ASN A 110 -11.79 -0.90 13.33
CA ASN A 110 -11.36 -0.15 14.49
C ASN A 110 -10.09 -0.74 15.12
N ALA A 111 -10.00 -2.07 15.21
CA ALA A 111 -8.81 -2.74 15.69
C ALA A 111 -7.62 -2.50 14.74
N PHE A 112 -7.84 -2.54 13.43
CA PHE A 112 -6.83 -2.25 12.41
C PHE A 112 -6.39 -0.80 12.46
N ARG A 113 -7.32 0.15 12.60
CA ARG A 113 -7.01 1.57 12.79
C ARG A 113 -6.22 1.82 14.07
N GLN A 114 -6.62 1.22 15.17
CA GLN A 114 -5.88 1.32 16.45
C GLN A 114 -4.49 0.73 16.33
N PHE A 115 -4.36 -0.38 15.63
CA PHE A 115 -3.09 -1.02 15.36
C PHE A 115 -2.18 -0.12 14.51
N LEU A 116 -2.69 0.43 13.41
CA LEU A 116 -1.96 1.40 12.58
C LEU A 116 -1.54 2.62 13.40
N THR A 117 -2.44 3.16 14.22
CA THR A 117 -2.15 4.33 15.07
C THR A 117 -1.03 4.01 16.06
N LYS A 118 -1.05 2.85 16.71
CA LYS A 118 0.03 2.40 17.61
C LYS A 118 1.35 2.22 16.90
N LEU A 119 1.33 1.67 15.68
CA LEU A 119 2.53 1.43 14.89
C LEU A 119 3.21 2.74 14.47
N PHE A 120 2.41 3.77 14.17
CA PHE A 120 2.90 5.08 13.74
C PHE A 120 3.21 6.03 14.89
N ASN A 121 2.56 5.89 16.04
CA ASN A 121 2.89 6.68 17.23
C ASN A 121 4.13 6.18 17.98
N LEU A 122 4.62 4.98 17.69
CA LEU A 122 5.84 4.40 18.24
C LEU A 122 7.07 4.66 17.37
N SER A 123 6.89 5.34 16.25
CA SER A 123 7.98 5.80 15.39
C SER A 123 8.23 7.31 15.64
#